data_eb9c54f1707c4d3802f0d07155f89299
#
_entry.id   eb9c54f1707c4d3802f0d07155f89299
#
_cell.length_a   1.000
_cell.length_b   1.000
_cell.length_c   1.000
_cell.angle_alpha   90.00
_cell.angle_beta   90.00
_cell.angle_gamma   90.00
#
_symmetry.space_group_name_H-M   'P 1'
#
loop_
_entity.id
_entity.type
_entity.pdbx_description
1 polymer ?
#
loop_
_entity_poly.entity_id
_entity_poly.type
_entity_poly.pdbx_seq_one_letter_code
_entity_poly.pdbx_strand_id
1 'polypeptide(L)'
;MRLNFEELDYQQTALGELILRRRHALEMDGREVFEVKLNDEYLMSSLFHVGEVALTDLGLAALTGEGWDVVIGGLGLGYTAAAALKYDQVARLIVVEALAPVIDWHQRELVPNGRLLSEDARCRYYQGDFFALARGDGFDPGDPGRLFD
;
A
#
# COMPACT_ATOMS: atom_id res chain seq x y z
N MET A 1 6.29 -21.23 -25.28
CA MET A 1 5.57 -19.94 -25.27
C MET A 1 5.57 -19.42 -23.82
N ARG A 2 6.28 -18.35 -23.52
CA ARG A 2 6.18 -17.75 -22.20
C ARG A 2 4.82 -17.08 -22.11
N LEU A 3 4.01 -17.43 -21.12
CA LEU A 3 2.80 -16.71 -20.81
C LEU A 3 3.19 -15.26 -20.51
N ASN A 4 2.51 -14.30 -21.15
CA ASN A 4 2.78 -12.88 -20.92
C ASN A 4 2.33 -12.40 -19.53
N PHE A 5 1.69 -13.28 -18.77
CA PHE A 5 1.24 -12.99 -17.41
C PHE A 5 1.39 -14.24 -16.52
N GLU A 6 1.52 -13.99 -15.23
CA GLU A 6 1.58 -14.99 -14.17
C GLU A 6 0.65 -14.55 -13.04
N GLU A 7 -0.23 -15.44 -12.60
CA GLU A 7 -1.01 -15.23 -11.38
C GLU A 7 -0.12 -15.56 -10.19
N LEU A 8 0.14 -14.58 -9.35
CA LEU A 8 1.00 -14.71 -8.18
C LEU A 8 0.22 -15.14 -6.95
N ASP A 9 -1.03 -14.70 -6.84
CA ASP A 9 -1.93 -15.08 -5.75
C ASP A 9 -3.40 -14.91 -6.14
N TYR A 10 -4.25 -15.75 -5.56
CA TYR A 10 -5.70 -15.71 -5.69
C TYR A 10 -6.33 -15.93 -4.32
N GLN A 11 -7.21 -15.03 -3.91
CA GLN A 11 -7.90 -15.10 -2.63
C GLN A 11 -9.38 -14.79 -2.78
N GLN A 12 -10.22 -15.60 -2.13
CA GLN A 12 -11.63 -15.25 -1.95
C GLN A 12 -11.76 -14.37 -0.70
N THR A 13 -12.25 -13.14 -0.87
CA THR A 13 -12.44 -12.18 0.23
C THR A 13 -13.91 -11.86 0.42
N ALA A 14 -14.23 -11.14 1.48
CA ALA A 14 -15.59 -10.64 1.72
C ALA A 14 -16.07 -9.64 0.63
N LEU A 15 -15.13 -9.01 -0.09
CA LEU A 15 -15.43 -8.08 -1.19
C LEU A 15 -15.47 -8.77 -2.56
N GLY A 16 -15.05 -10.04 -2.64
CA GLY A 16 -15.02 -10.82 -3.86
C GLY A 16 -13.67 -11.48 -4.13
N GLU A 17 -13.50 -11.94 -5.35
CA GLU A 17 -12.25 -12.59 -5.81
C GLU A 17 -11.14 -11.55 -5.99
N LEU A 18 -10.07 -11.71 -5.26
CA LEU A 18 -8.90 -10.84 -5.30
C LEU A 18 -7.74 -11.59 -5.97
N ILE A 19 -7.19 -11.01 -7.02
CA ILE A 19 -6.12 -11.61 -7.81
C ILE A 19 -4.95 -10.64 -7.90
N LEU A 20 -3.77 -11.13 -7.53
CA LEU A 20 -2.49 -10.48 -7.84
C LEU A 20 -1.86 -11.17 -9.03
N ARG A 21 -1.52 -10.41 -10.06
CA ARG A 21 -0.83 -10.93 -11.23
C ARG A 21 0.34 -10.05 -11.65
N ARG A 22 1.28 -10.68 -12.33
CA ARG A 22 2.43 -10.04 -12.95
C ARG A 22 2.40 -10.29 -14.45
N ARG A 23 2.66 -9.29 -15.24
CA ARG A 23 2.83 -9.44 -16.69
C ARG A 23 4.01 -8.66 -17.22
N HIS A 24 4.49 -9.04 -18.38
CA HIS A 24 5.46 -8.26 -19.14
C HIS A 24 4.72 -7.47 -20.22
N ALA A 25 4.77 -6.14 -20.11
CA ALA A 25 4.14 -5.24 -21.08
C ALA A 25 5.03 -5.13 -22.32
N LEU A 26 4.74 -5.91 -23.36
CA LEU A 26 5.51 -5.93 -24.59
C LEU A 26 5.51 -4.58 -25.30
N GLU A 27 4.42 -3.84 -25.18
CA GLU A 27 4.22 -2.48 -25.67
C GLU A 27 5.09 -1.42 -24.94
N MET A 28 5.73 -1.81 -23.84
CA MET A 28 6.59 -0.98 -23.00
C MET A 28 7.96 -1.63 -22.77
N ASP A 29 8.58 -2.11 -23.84
CA ASP A 29 9.90 -2.76 -23.82
C ASP A 29 10.02 -3.94 -22.85
N GLY A 30 8.92 -4.68 -22.65
CA GLY A 30 8.89 -5.84 -21.76
C GLY A 30 8.92 -5.50 -20.28
N ARG A 31 8.58 -4.26 -19.89
CA ARG A 31 8.52 -3.85 -18.49
C ARG A 31 7.60 -4.76 -17.69
N GLU A 32 8.07 -5.16 -16.53
CA GLU A 32 7.26 -5.92 -15.57
C GLU A 32 6.20 -5.03 -14.93
N VAL A 33 4.96 -5.49 -14.96
CA VAL A 33 3.79 -4.77 -14.44
C VAL A 33 3.04 -5.68 -13.47
N PHE A 34 2.77 -5.16 -12.30
CA PHE A 34 1.91 -5.79 -11.31
C PHE A 34 0.50 -5.20 -11.39
N GLU A 35 -0.50 -6.05 -11.34
CA GLU A 35 -1.90 -5.68 -11.44
C GLU A 35 -2.71 -6.42 -10.38
N VAL A 36 -3.63 -5.70 -9.77
CA VAL A 36 -4.60 -6.27 -8.83
C VAL A 36 -5.98 -6.16 -9.43
N LYS A 37 -6.68 -7.30 -9.46
CA LYS A 37 -8.09 -7.39 -9.85
C LYS A 37 -8.93 -7.73 -8.63
N LEU A 38 -10.09 -7.10 -8.55
CA LEU A 38 -11.15 -7.47 -7.63
C LEU A 38 -12.36 -7.86 -8.48
N ASN A 39 -12.77 -9.12 -8.39
CA ASN A 39 -13.67 -9.74 -9.34
C ASN A 39 -13.10 -9.61 -10.77
N ASP A 40 -13.87 -9.14 -11.73
CA ASP A 40 -13.40 -8.94 -13.10
C ASP A 40 -12.84 -7.53 -13.37
N GLU A 41 -12.82 -6.66 -12.36
CA GLU A 41 -12.38 -5.27 -12.50
C GLU A 41 -10.93 -5.08 -12.07
N TYR A 42 -10.20 -4.23 -12.79
CA TYR A 42 -8.88 -3.78 -12.37
C TYR A 42 -9.00 -2.80 -11.22
N LEU A 43 -8.37 -3.12 -10.10
CA LEU A 43 -8.35 -2.28 -8.92
C LEU A 43 -7.16 -1.32 -8.93
N MET A 44 -5.98 -1.81 -9.30
CA MET A 44 -4.75 -1.01 -9.36
C MET A 44 -3.69 -1.64 -10.26
N SER A 45 -2.72 -0.83 -10.69
CA SER A 45 -1.58 -1.25 -11.50
C SER A 45 -0.31 -0.50 -11.09
N SER A 46 0.83 -1.17 -11.19
CA SER A 46 2.13 -0.56 -10.96
C SER A 46 2.58 0.41 -12.06
N LEU A 47 1.83 0.51 -13.16
CA LEU A 47 2.10 1.47 -14.24
C LEU A 47 1.76 2.90 -13.86
N PHE A 48 0.72 3.10 -13.06
CA PHE A 48 0.15 4.41 -12.77
C PHE A 48 0.15 4.64 -11.26
N HIS A 49 1.13 5.37 -10.76
CA HIS A 49 1.28 5.68 -9.34
C HIS A 49 1.65 7.15 -9.07
N VAL A 50 1.52 8.01 -10.08
CA VAL A 50 1.81 9.45 -9.95
C VAL A 50 0.90 10.11 -8.92
N GLY A 51 -0.38 9.72 -8.89
CA GLY A 51 -1.35 10.25 -7.94
C GLY A 51 -1.02 9.89 -6.50
N GLU A 52 -0.62 8.64 -6.24
CA GLU A 52 -0.24 8.15 -4.92
C GLU A 52 1.00 8.87 -4.38
N VAL A 53 2.00 9.10 -5.23
CA VAL A 53 3.21 9.85 -4.86
C VAL A 53 2.85 11.32 -4.60
N ALA A 54 2.05 11.93 -5.46
CA ALA A 54 1.62 13.33 -5.31
C ALA A 54 0.80 13.55 -4.04
N LEU A 55 -0.07 12.60 -3.67
CA LEU A 55 -0.82 12.66 -2.42
C LEU A 55 0.10 12.80 -1.21
N THR A 56 1.14 11.97 -1.16
CA THR A 56 2.15 12.03 -0.10
C THR A 56 2.91 13.34 -0.12
N ASP A 57 3.46 13.71 -1.27
CA ASP A 57 4.32 14.87 -1.38
C ASP A 57 3.58 16.17 -1.04
N LEU A 58 2.35 16.33 -1.51
CA LEU A 58 1.51 17.48 -1.19
C LEU A 58 1.08 17.51 0.28
N GLY A 59 0.73 16.35 0.84
CA GLY A 59 0.33 16.23 2.24
C GLY A 59 1.47 16.57 3.18
N LEU A 60 2.63 15.96 2.99
CA LEU A 60 3.79 16.15 3.87
C LEU A 60 4.45 17.52 3.69
N ALA A 61 4.38 18.13 2.50
CA ALA A 61 4.88 19.49 2.28
C ALA A 61 4.14 20.56 3.09
N ALA A 62 2.94 20.26 3.60
CA ALA A 62 2.19 21.17 4.48
C ALA A 62 2.68 21.13 5.94
N LEU A 63 3.48 20.12 6.31
CA LEU A 63 3.99 19.95 7.67
C LEU A 63 5.30 20.72 7.87
N THR A 64 5.59 21.02 9.14
CA THR A 64 6.84 21.65 9.57
C THR A 64 7.47 20.83 10.69
N GLY A 65 8.78 20.95 10.85
CA GLY A 65 9.51 20.23 11.89
C GLY A 65 9.86 18.80 11.51
N GLU A 66 10.04 17.97 12.50
CA GLU A 66 10.52 16.58 12.40
C GLU A 66 9.69 15.66 13.33
N GLY A 67 9.86 14.36 13.16
CA GLY A 67 9.24 13.37 14.05
C GLY A 67 7.78 13.13 13.75
N TRP A 68 7.38 13.27 12.49
CA TRP A 68 5.99 13.13 12.08
C TRP A 68 5.45 11.71 12.27
N ASP A 69 4.25 11.63 12.80
CA ASP A 69 3.43 10.41 12.89
C ASP A 69 2.40 10.44 11.76
N VAL A 70 2.55 9.55 10.80
CA VAL A 70 1.74 9.53 9.57
C VAL A 70 0.86 8.29 9.54
N VAL A 71 -0.39 8.46 9.13
CA VAL A 71 -1.29 7.33 8.84
C VAL A 71 -1.77 7.41 7.39
N ILE A 72 -1.81 6.25 6.74
CA ILE A 72 -2.29 6.09 5.36
C ILE A 72 -3.45 5.11 5.34
N GLY A 73 -4.55 5.50 4.71
CA GLY A 73 -5.71 4.65 4.44
C GLY A 73 -5.57 3.96 3.08
N GLY A 74 -5.36 2.64 3.11
CA GLY A 74 -5.13 1.82 1.93
C GLY A 74 -3.65 1.57 1.64
N LEU A 75 -3.28 0.30 1.53
CA LEU A 75 -1.91 -0.12 1.20
C LEU A 75 -1.71 -0.25 -0.32
N GLY A 76 -2.63 -0.95 -0.99
CA GLY A 76 -2.56 -1.20 -2.42
C GLY A 76 -1.23 -1.83 -2.84
N LEU A 77 -0.56 -1.23 -3.82
CA LEU A 77 0.81 -1.63 -4.22
C LEU A 77 1.91 -0.84 -3.48
N GLY A 78 1.54 -0.05 -2.48
CA GLY A 78 2.47 0.56 -1.53
C GLY A 78 3.13 1.86 -1.98
N TYR A 79 2.72 2.49 -3.07
CA TYR A 79 3.40 3.69 -3.59
C TYR A 79 3.23 4.91 -2.70
N THR A 80 2.06 5.13 -2.10
CA THR A 80 1.83 6.22 -1.14
C THR A 80 2.74 6.05 0.07
N ALA A 81 2.79 4.86 0.64
CA ALA A 81 3.64 4.53 1.79
C ALA A 81 5.14 4.63 1.46
N ALA A 82 5.56 4.10 0.31
CA ALA A 82 6.95 4.20 -0.14
C ALA A 82 7.40 5.64 -0.34
N ALA A 83 6.52 6.51 -0.85
CA ALA A 83 6.80 7.93 -0.98
C ALA A 83 6.96 8.59 0.40
N ALA A 84 6.12 8.25 1.38
CA ALA A 84 6.22 8.79 2.74
C ALA A 84 7.56 8.42 3.42
N LEU A 85 8.05 7.20 3.22
CA LEU A 85 9.31 6.73 3.81
C LEU A 85 10.57 7.39 3.22
N LYS A 86 10.45 8.14 2.12
CA LYS A 86 11.55 8.98 1.59
C LYS A 86 11.81 10.23 2.42
N TYR A 87 10.87 10.60 3.27
CA TYR A 87 11.00 11.75 4.15
C TYR A 87 11.63 11.33 5.48
N ASP A 88 12.82 11.84 5.77
CA ASP A 88 13.53 11.55 7.02
C ASP A 88 12.78 12.08 8.26
N GLN A 89 11.91 13.07 8.04
CA GLN A 89 11.06 13.66 9.08
C GLN A 89 9.96 12.71 9.57
N VAL A 90 9.59 11.70 8.78
CA VAL A 90 8.63 10.68 9.19
C VAL A 90 9.28 9.78 10.23
N ALA A 91 8.81 9.87 11.48
CA ALA A 91 9.25 9.01 12.58
C ALA A 91 8.48 7.69 12.61
N ARG A 92 7.21 7.71 12.21
CA ARG A 92 6.32 6.55 12.26
C ARG A 92 5.28 6.62 11.16
N LEU A 93 5.07 5.47 10.52
CA LEU A 93 4.07 5.31 9.47
C LEU A 93 3.17 4.12 9.79
N ILE A 94 1.89 4.37 9.90
CA ILE A 94 0.86 3.33 10.01
C ILE A 94 0.08 3.28 8.70
N VAL A 95 -0.02 2.08 8.12
CA VAL A 95 -0.83 1.83 6.93
C VAL A 95 -1.98 0.92 7.30
N VAL A 96 -3.20 1.43 7.15
CA VAL A 96 -4.43 0.67 7.41
C VAL A 96 -4.95 0.09 6.11
N GLU A 97 -5.10 -1.23 6.05
CA GLU A 97 -5.59 -1.94 4.86
C GLU A 97 -6.74 -2.87 5.23
N ALA A 98 -7.83 -2.77 4.48
CA ALA A 98 -9.02 -3.59 4.72
C ALA A 98 -8.81 -5.05 4.31
N LEU A 99 -8.03 -5.30 3.27
CA LEU A 99 -7.83 -6.62 2.68
C LEU A 99 -6.55 -7.28 3.22
N ALA A 100 -6.70 -8.24 4.11
CA ALA A 100 -5.57 -8.99 4.68
C ALA A 100 -4.61 -9.56 3.62
N PRO A 101 -5.06 -10.09 2.46
CA PRO A 101 -4.16 -10.56 1.42
C PRO A 101 -3.21 -9.49 0.89
N VAL A 102 -3.64 -8.24 0.82
CA VAL A 102 -2.79 -7.13 0.35
C VAL A 102 -1.62 -6.90 1.31
N ILE A 103 -1.86 -6.99 2.61
CA ILE A 103 -0.80 -6.94 3.63
C ILE A 103 0.14 -8.14 3.47
N ASP A 104 -0.40 -9.34 3.32
CA ASP A 104 0.36 -10.57 3.12
C ASP A 104 1.30 -10.50 1.90
N TRP A 105 0.83 -9.94 0.78
CA TRP A 105 1.66 -9.76 -0.41
C TRP A 105 2.89 -8.89 -0.17
N HIS A 106 2.76 -7.85 0.65
CA HIS A 106 3.89 -7.00 1.03
C HIS A 106 4.85 -7.74 1.95
N GLN A 107 4.35 -8.45 2.95
CA GLN A 107 5.16 -9.22 3.89
C GLN A 107 5.88 -10.38 3.20
N ARG A 108 5.29 -10.98 2.18
CA ARG A 108 5.91 -12.02 1.34
C ARG A 108 6.73 -11.47 0.18
N GLU A 109 6.87 -10.16 0.08
CA GLU A 109 7.65 -9.49 -0.97
C GLU A 109 7.20 -9.83 -2.41
N LEU A 110 5.91 -10.12 -2.60
CA LEU A 110 5.34 -10.45 -3.91
C LEU A 110 5.11 -9.22 -4.80
N VAL A 111 5.13 -8.03 -4.21
CA VAL A 111 4.83 -6.75 -4.89
C VAL A 111 6.04 -5.82 -4.86
N PRO A 112 6.14 -4.83 -5.79
CA PRO A 112 7.36 -4.03 -5.95
C PRO A 112 7.86 -3.32 -4.70
N ASN A 113 6.94 -2.82 -3.86
CA ASN A 113 7.29 -2.09 -2.64
C ASN A 113 7.27 -2.97 -1.38
N GLY A 114 7.00 -4.27 -1.52
CA GLY A 114 6.82 -5.17 -0.39
C GLY A 114 8.02 -5.20 0.55
N ARG A 115 9.20 -5.44 0.01
CA ARG A 115 10.44 -5.50 0.78
C ARG A 115 10.75 -4.16 1.45
N LEU A 116 10.71 -3.07 0.70
CA LEU A 116 11.02 -1.73 1.21
C LEU A 116 10.15 -1.37 2.41
N LEU A 117 8.85 -1.61 2.31
CA LEU A 117 7.90 -1.27 3.38
C LEU A 117 8.02 -2.21 4.58
N SER A 118 8.20 -3.50 4.34
CA SER A 118 8.23 -4.51 5.41
C SER A 118 9.54 -4.51 6.20
N GLU A 119 10.66 -4.09 5.59
CA GLU A 119 11.95 -3.94 6.27
C GLU A 119 12.13 -2.60 6.99
N ASP A 120 11.35 -1.56 6.65
CA ASP A 120 11.48 -0.25 7.31
C ASP A 120 10.84 -0.28 8.70
N ALA A 121 11.66 -0.10 9.74
CA ALA A 121 11.21 -0.15 11.13
C ALA A 121 10.14 0.91 11.49
N ARG A 122 10.01 1.96 10.68
CA ARG A 122 9.00 3.02 10.86
C ARG A 122 7.62 2.60 10.38
N CYS A 123 7.53 1.62 9.46
CA CYS A 123 6.31 1.22 8.79
C CYS A 123 5.64 0.05 9.51
N ARG A 124 4.34 0.19 9.78
CA ARG A 124 3.50 -0.87 10.35
C ARG A 124 2.20 -0.98 9.59
N TYR A 125 1.76 -2.23 9.36
CA TYR A 125 0.46 -2.51 8.74
C TYR A 125 -0.56 -2.87 9.81
N TYR A 126 -1.78 -2.34 9.68
CA TYR A 126 -2.94 -2.79 10.45
C TYR A 126 -4.09 -3.14 9.52
N GLN A 127 -4.65 -4.33 9.70
CA GLN A 127 -5.86 -4.70 9.00
C GLN A 127 -7.06 -4.03 9.63
N GLY A 128 -7.84 -3.32 8.84
CA GLY A 128 -9.06 -2.67 9.33
C GLY A 128 -9.70 -1.76 8.29
N ASP A 129 -10.89 -1.29 8.63
CA ASP A 129 -11.59 -0.24 7.88
C ASP A 129 -11.10 1.12 8.39
N PHE A 130 -10.39 1.86 7.54
CA PHE A 130 -9.84 3.17 7.86
C PHE A 130 -10.89 4.14 8.40
N PHE A 131 -12.06 4.20 7.78
CA PHE A 131 -13.12 5.13 8.18
C PHE A 131 -13.79 4.72 9.50
N ALA A 132 -13.91 3.42 9.77
CA ALA A 132 -14.40 2.92 11.05
C ALA A 132 -13.42 3.25 12.19
N LEU A 133 -12.12 3.04 11.95
CA LEU A 133 -11.07 3.39 12.91
C LEU A 133 -11.01 4.90 13.18
N ALA A 134 -11.15 5.73 12.14
CA ALA A 134 -11.17 7.19 12.28
C ALA A 134 -12.34 7.70 13.14
N ARG A 135 -13.48 7.01 13.11
CA ARG A 135 -14.65 7.35 13.93
C ARG A 135 -14.66 6.67 15.30
N GLY A 136 -13.78 5.71 15.53
CA GLY A 136 -13.68 4.92 16.75
C GLY A 136 -12.47 5.27 17.59
N ASP A 137 -11.71 4.24 17.96
CA ASP A 137 -10.58 4.34 18.89
C ASP A 137 -9.27 4.83 18.25
N GLY A 138 -9.30 5.17 16.97
CA GLY A 138 -8.13 5.63 16.23
C GLY A 138 -7.37 4.51 15.52
N PHE A 139 -6.22 4.84 14.98
CA PHE A 139 -5.48 3.99 14.04
C PHE A 139 -4.38 3.15 14.69
N ASP A 140 -4.00 3.44 15.92
CA ASP A 140 -2.97 2.70 16.64
C ASP A 140 -3.60 1.83 17.72
N PRO A 141 -3.67 0.51 17.52
CA PRO A 141 -4.23 -0.39 18.55
C PRO A 141 -3.45 -0.40 19.87
N GLY A 142 -2.16 -0.04 19.83
CA GLY A 142 -1.30 0.07 21.00
C GLY A 142 -1.44 1.39 21.76
N ASP A 143 -2.06 2.39 21.14
CA ASP A 143 -2.24 3.75 21.73
C ASP A 143 -3.56 4.35 21.22
N PRO A 144 -4.71 3.87 21.75
CA PRO A 144 -6.02 4.39 21.39
C PRO A 144 -6.12 5.91 21.63
N GLY A 145 -6.66 6.62 20.63
CA GLY A 145 -6.78 8.07 20.68
C GLY A 145 -5.50 8.84 20.30
N ARG A 146 -4.44 8.14 19.85
CA ARG A 146 -3.24 8.78 19.32
C ARG A 146 -3.58 9.70 18.15
N LEU A 147 -3.00 10.90 18.17
CA LEU A 147 -3.11 11.87 17.08
C LEU A 147 -1.97 11.69 16.09
N PHE A 148 -2.25 12.02 14.85
CA PHE A 148 -1.29 12.02 13.71
C PHE A 148 -1.17 13.43 13.14
N ASP A 149 -0.06 13.68 12.46
CA ASP A 149 0.25 14.97 11.81
C ASP A 149 -0.49 15.20 10.49
#